data_890d6905bab6131db8f3b37b81eb4d03
#
_entry.id   890d6905bab6131db8f3b37b81eb4d03
#
_cell.length_a   1.000
_cell.length_b   1.000
_cell.length_c   1.000
_cell.angle_alpha   90.00
_cell.angle_beta   90.00
_cell.angle_gamma   90.00
#
_symmetry.space_group_name_H-M   'P 1'
#
loop_
_entity.id
_entity.type
_entity.pdbx_description
1 polymer ?
#
loop_
_entity_poly.entity_id
_entity_poly.type
_entity_poly.pdbx_seq_one_letter_code
_entity_poly.pdbx_strand_id
1 'polypeptide(L)'
;MARTDTLTNFLTDVATAIKAKKGDSTPIPAANFDTEITNLPSGDDSILISLIDRTATSFEIPEGTTSIGNSAFEDCTGLTSIIIPGSVTSIGGSAFEDCYDLTSVTIPDSVTRIGSSAFSGCIGLTSVTIPDRVTYIGVSAFYRCTGLTSITIPDSITSINRSAFNSCTGLTSVTIPDRVTSIDSSAFDSCTGLTSVTIGNSVTIIGNYAFRDCTGLTSITIPGSVTSIGNYAFGRCTNLTEIDFSTHNAVPTLANTNAFNNTSANLVIKVPSALVDEWKAATNWSTYADKIVGVRL
;
A
#
# COMPACT_ATOMS: atom_id res chain seq x y z
N MET A 1 -16.42 7.25 -20.65
CA MET A 1 -15.75 8.53 -20.46
C MET A 1 -14.37 8.40 -19.81
N ALA A 2 -14.09 7.41 -18.96
CA ALA A 2 -12.79 7.25 -18.31
C ALA A 2 -11.60 6.92 -19.23
N ARG A 3 -11.84 6.26 -20.38
CA ARG A 3 -10.79 5.75 -21.28
C ARG A 3 -10.09 6.83 -22.13
N THR A 4 -10.80 7.91 -22.45
CA THR A 4 -10.28 9.02 -23.27
C THR A 4 -9.41 9.98 -22.46
N ASP A 5 -9.74 10.21 -21.19
CA ASP A 5 -8.97 11.11 -20.32
C ASP A 5 -7.63 10.48 -19.90
N THR A 6 -7.60 9.18 -19.69
CA THR A 6 -6.39 8.41 -19.37
C THR A 6 -5.39 8.43 -20.53
N LEU A 7 -5.86 8.21 -21.76
CA LEU A 7 -5.02 8.27 -22.96
C LEU A 7 -4.48 9.68 -23.19
N THR A 8 -5.29 10.71 -22.98
CA THR A 8 -4.88 12.11 -23.14
C THR A 8 -3.80 12.49 -22.13
N ASN A 9 -3.91 12.06 -20.88
CA ASN A 9 -2.90 12.32 -19.84
C ASN A 9 -1.60 11.58 -20.16
N PHE A 10 -1.68 10.29 -20.52
CA PHE A 10 -0.53 9.50 -20.96
C PHE A 10 0.18 10.13 -22.16
N LEU A 11 -0.56 10.50 -23.20
CA LEU A 11 -0.01 11.15 -24.38
C LEU A 11 0.62 12.53 -24.05
N THR A 12 0.08 13.26 -23.07
CA THR A 12 0.64 14.52 -22.58
C THR A 12 1.98 14.29 -21.89
N ASP A 13 2.09 13.24 -21.08
CA ASP A 13 3.32 12.89 -20.34
C ASP A 13 4.40 12.39 -21.31
N VAL A 14 4.03 11.55 -22.28
CA VAL A 14 4.94 11.10 -23.36
C VAL A 14 5.39 12.30 -24.22
N ALA A 15 4.46 13.21 -24.59
CA ALA A 15 4.80 14.42 -25.33
C ALA A 15 5.77 15.33 -24.53
N THR A 16 5.64 15.39 -23.21
CA THR A 16 6.54 16.13 -22.33
C THR A 16 7.93 15.51 -22.30
N ALA A 17 8.00 14.17 -22.23
CA ALA A 17 9.26 13.43 -22.29
C ALA A 17 9.98 13.62 -23.65
N ILE A 18 9.25 13.56 -24.77
CA ILE A 18 9.80 13.83 -26.12
C ILE A 18 10.36 15.25 -26.22
N LYS A 19 9.68 16.25 -25.68
CA LYS A 19 10.16 17.65 -25.65
C LYS A 19 11.45 17.81 -24.88
N ALA A 20 11.55 17.20 -23.70
CA ALA A 20 12.75 17.26 -22.88
C ALA A 20 13.97 16.72 -23.65
N LYS A 21 13.77 15.61 -24.41
CA LYS A 21 14.82 14.99 -25.23
C LYS A 21 15.20 15.80 -26.47
N LYS A 22 14.23 16.52 -27.09
CA LYS A 22 14.50 17.41 -28.25
C LYS A 22 15.02 18.81 -27.87
N GLY A 23 14.95 19.19 -26.59
CA GLY A 23 15.30 20.56 -26.13
C GLY A 23 14.30 21.63 -26.61
N ASP A 24 13.08 21.22 -27.05
CA ASP A 24 12.07 22.12 -27.57
C ASP A 24 10.98 22.36 -26.51
N SER A 25 10.61 23.64 -26.31
CA SER A 25 9.61 24.07 -25.34
C SER A 25 8.20 24.27 -25.95
N THR A 26 8.01 24.05 -27.24
CA THR A 26 6.72 24.27 -27.92
C THR A 26 5.73 23.14 -27.66
N PRO A 27 4.42 23.42 -27.38
CA PRO A 27 3.40 22.41 -27.24
C PRO A 27 3.22 21.59 -28.53
N ILE A 28 3.21 20.26 -28.42
CA ILE A 28 2.85 19.38 -29.55
C ILE A 28 1.31 19.31 -29.57
N PRO A 29 0.63 19.81 -30.62
CA PRO A 29 -0.81 19.66 -30.75
C PRO A 29 -1.18 18.18 -30.87
N ALA A 30 -2.25 17.73 -30.21
CA ALA A 30 -2.72 16.34 -30.26
C ALA A 30 -2.93 15.83 -31.69
N ALA A 31 -3.30 16.72 -32.63
CA ALA A 31 -3.46 16.37 -34.04
C ALA A 31 -2.14 16.08 -34.80
N ASN A 32 -0.99 16.45 -34.23
CA ASN A 32 0.34 16.25 -34.85
C ASN A 32 1.15 15.17 -34.14
N PHE A 33 0.54 14.48 -33.16
CA PHE A 33 1.24 13.53 -32.31
C PHE A 33 1.83 12.36 -33.10
N ASP A 34 1.06 11.78 -34.02
CA ASP A 34 1.50 10.70 -34.91
C ASP A 34 2.65 11.14 -35.83
N THR A 35 2.62 12.39 -36.30
CA THR A 35 3.66 12.94 -37.18
C THR A 35 4.96 13.22 -36.40
N GLU A 36 4.85 13.65 -35.15
CA GLU A 36 6.02 13.92 -34.30
C GLU A 36 6.68 12.61 -33.82
N ILE A 37 5.87 11.55 -33.56
CA ILE A 37 6.39 10.21 -33.25
C ILE A 37 7.17 9.65 -34.44
N THR A 38 6.64 9.76 -35.67
CA THR A 38 7.30 9.25 -36.90
C THR A 38 8.55 10.02 -37.29
N ASN A 39 8.76 11.21 -36.73
CA ASN A 39 9.95 12.04 -36.96
C ASN A 39 11.03 11.93 -35.87
N LEU A 40 10.89 11.01 -34.90
CA LEU A 40 11.94 10.73 -33.92
C LEU A 40 13.12 10.02 -34.58
N PRO A 41 14.36 10.26 -34.13
CA PRO A 41 15.52 9.52 -34.62
C PRO A 41 15.35 8.01 -34.50
N SER A 42 15.68 7.27 -35.55
CA SER A 42 15.53 5.81 -35.61
C SER A 42 16.16 5.11 -34.39
N GLY A 43 15.33 4.40 -33.61
CA GLY A 43 15.70 3.69 -32.39
C GLY A 43 14.77 3.97 -31.20
N ASP A 44 14.07 5.12 -31.17
CA ASP A 44 13.12 5.47 -30.11
C ASP A 44 11.65 5.16 -30.48
N ASP A 45 11.37 5.00 -31.77
CA ASP A 45 9.98 4.81 -32.29
C ASP A 45 9.38 3.48 -31.81
N SER A 46 10.16 2.40 -31.77
CA SER A 46 9.68 1.10 -31.33
C SER A 46 9.29 1.09 -29.85
N ILE A 47 10.00 1.86 -29.02
CA ILE A 47 9.72 2.01 -27.59
C ILE A 47 8.43 2.80 -27.39
N LEU A 48 8.25 3.90 -28.12
CA LEU A 48 7.04 4.74 -28.05
C LEU A 48 5.80 3.99 -28.53
N ILE A 49 5.90 3.27 -29.65
CA ILE A 49 4.80 2.42 -30.17
C ILE A 49 4.46 1.35 -29.14
N SER A 50 5.46 0.66 -28.56
CA SER A 50 5.23 -0.39 -27.57
C SER A 50 4.63 0.13 -26.25
N LEU A 51 4.85 1.38 -25.90
CA LEU A 51 4.16 2.04 -24.77
C LEU A 51 2.72 2.40 -25.12
N ILE A 52 2.46 2.90 -26.33
CA ILE A 52 1.13 3.29 -26.79
C ILE A 52 0.21 2.06 -26.89
N ASP A 53 0.72 0.96 -27.43
CA ASP A 53 0.00 -0.33 -27.52
C ASP A 53 0.14 -1.22 -26.27
N ARG A 54 0.87 -0.73 -25.24
CA ARG A 54 1.08 -1.40 -23.95
C ARG A 54 1.85 -2.73 -24.05
N THR A 55 2.68 -2.90 -25.09
CA THR A 55 3.50 -4.10 -25.30
C THR A 55 4.95 -3.94 -24.85
N ALA A 56 5.33 -2.75 -24.33
CA ALA A 56 6.67 -2.51 -23.80
C ALA A 56 6.99 -3.46 -22.64
N THR A 57 8.14 -4.13 -22.72
CA THR A 57 8.64 -4.99 -21.65
C THR A 57 9.60 -4.28 -20.70
N SER A 58 10.20 -3.17 -21.14
CA SER A 58 11.06 -2.31 -20.32
C SER A 58 10.95 -0.88 -20.79
N PHE A 59 11.13 0.06 -19.86
CA PHE A 59 11.10 1.49 -20.16
C PHE A 59 12.06 2.27 -19.26
N GLU A 60 12.76 3.25 -19.84
CA GLU A 60 13.56 4.22 -19.11
C GLU A 60 12.90 5.60 -19.23
N ILE A 61 12.44 6.12 -18.10
CA ILE A 61 11.85 7.46 -18.04
C ILE A 61 12.96 8.48 -18.30
N PRO A 62 12.78 9.43 -19.24
CA PRO A 62 13.82 10.40 -19.61
C PRO A 62 14.29 11.23 -18.42
N GLU A 63 15.61 11.49 -18.39
CA GLU A 63 16.22 12.42 -17.42
C GLU A 63 15.58 13.81 -17.50
N GLY A 64 15.39 14.44 -16.33
CA GLY A 64 14.70 15.73 -16.24
C GLY A 64 13.18 15.63 -16.07
N THR A 65 12.59 14.42 -16.20
CA THR A 65 11.17 14.19 -15.85
C THR A 65 10.99 14.41 -14.35
N THR A 66 10.05 15.28 -13.95
CA THR A 66 9.85 15.66 -12.55
C THR A 66 8.69 14.94 -11.87
N SER A 67 7.78 14.34 -12.66
CA SER A 67 6.65 13.57 -12.14
C SER A 67 6.22 12.47 -13.11
N ILE A 68 5.73 11.36 -12.59
CA ILE A 68 5.00 10.35 -13.35
C ILE A 68 3.51 10.68 -13.21
N GLY A 69 2.83 10.92 -14.34
CA GLY A 69 1.43 11.32 -14.38
C GLY A 69 0.48 10.22 -13.90
N ASN A 70 -0.80 10.61 -13.69
CA ASN A 70 -1.83 9.63 -13.38
C ASN A 70 -1.99 8.66 -14.57
N SER A 71 -2.09 7.36 -14.27
CA SER A 71 -2.31 6.30 -15.26
C SER A 71 -1.25 6.21 -16.37
N ALA A 72 -0.03 6.78 -16.15
CA ALA A 72 0.99 6.88 -17.20
C ALA A 72 1.38 5.51 -17.79
N PHE A 73 1.39 4.45 -16.98
CA PHE A 73 1.69 3.07 -17.39
C PHE A 73 0.58 2.10 -16.98
N GLU A 74 -0.65 2.59 -16.77
CA GLU A 74 -1.80 1.75 -16.43
C GLU A 74 -2.02 0.68 -17.50
N ASP A 75 -2.29 -0.58 -17.07
CA ASP A 75 -2.47 -1.75 -17.95
C ASP A 75 -1.23 -2.07 -18.85
N CYS A 76 -0.04 -1.58 -18.56
CA CYS A 76 1.17 -2.05 -19.22
C CYS A 76 1.55 -3.46 -18.71
N THR A 77 0.69 -4.44 -19.04
CA THR A 77 0.71 -5.78 -18.44
C THR A 77 2.00 -6.55 -18.68
N GLY A 78 2.69 -6.29 -19.79
CA GLY A 78 3.97 -6.91 -20.16
C GLY A 78 5.21 -6.16 -19.64
N LEU A 79 5.05 -5.03 -18.94
CA LEU A 79 6.17 -4.24 -18.42
C LEU A 79 6.84 -4.99 -17.26
N THR A 80 8.07 -5.47 -17.48
CA THR A 80 8.84 -6.22 -16.47
C THR A 80 9.76 -5.35 -15.63
N SER A 81 10.21 -4.22 -16.20
CA SER A 81 11.13 -3.29 -15.52
C SER A 81 10.93 -1.86 -15.97
N ILE A 82 11.18 -0.91 -15.06
CA ILE A 82 11.17 0.51 -15.34
C ILE A 82 12.30 1.21 -14.58
N ILE A 83 12.97 2.14 -15.25
CA ILE A 83 13.98 3.00 -14.64
C ILE A 83 13.34 4.38 -14.42
N ILE A 84 13.29 4.81 -13.16
CA ILE A 84 12.77 6.11 -12.74
C ILE A 84 13.96 7.01 -12.40
N PRO A 85 14.17 8.14 -13.09
CA PRO A 85 15.32 9.02 -12.84
C PRO A 85 15.20 9.78 -11.53
N GLY A 86 16.35 10.20 -10.99
CA GLY A 86 16.44 10.96 -9.74
C GLY A 86 15.79 12.35 -9.75
N SER A 87 15.32 12.82 -10.91
CA SER A 87 14.55 14.06 -11.05
C SER A 87 13.06 13.92 -10.68
N VAL A 88 12.52 12.68 -10.63
CA VAL A 88 11.09 12.44 -10.31
C VAL A 88 10.82 12.66 -8.84
N THR A 89 9.86 13.52 -8.51
CA THR A 89 9.47 13.89 -7.15
C THR A 89 8.11 13.31 -6.73
N SER A 90 7.30 12.83 -7.69
CA SER A 90 6.00 12.24 -7.40
C SER A 90 5.60 11.17 -8.42
N ILE A 91 4.88 10.15 -7.92
CA ILE A 91 4.23 9.10 -8.71
C ILE A 91 2.73 9.32 -8.60
N GLY A 92 2.06 9.49 -9.74
CA GLY A 92 0.64 9.79 -9.84
C GLY A 92 -0.28 8.63 -9.47
N GLY A 93 -1.58 8.90 -9.41
CA GLY A 93 -2.59 7.86 -9.17
C GLY A 93 -2.63 6.87 -10.33
N SER A 94 -2.79 5.58 -10.02
CA SER A 94 -2.85 4.48 -11.00
C SER A 94 -1.66 4.44 -11.98
N ALA A 95 -0.52 5.10 -11.64
CA ALA A 95 0.60 5.27 -12.57
C ALA A 95 1.13 3.95 -13.14
N PHE A 96 1.08 2.86 -12.37
CA PHE A 96 1.48 1.50 -12.74
C PHE A 96 0.39 0.49 -12.42
N GLU A 97 -0.88 0.92 -12.38
CA GLU A 97 -1.98 0.00 -12.08
C GLU A 97 -2.05 -1.11 -13.13
N ASP A 98 -2.21 -2.36 -12.65
CA ASP A 98 -2.29 -3.58 -13.47
C ASP A 98 -1.06 -3.84 -14.37
N CYS A 99 0.13 -3.35 -13.97
CA CYS A 99 1.41 -3.80 -14.55
C CYS A 99 1.75 -5.19 -13.99
N TYR A 100 1.10 -6.25 -14.52
CA TYR A 100 1.15 -7.61 -13.93
C TYR A 100 2.55 -8.22 -13.89
N ASP A 101 3.36 -7.96 -14.91
CA ASP A 101 4.70 -8.55 -15.07
C ASP A 101 5.81 -7.69 -14.42
N LEU A 102 5.47 -6.54 -13.82
CA LEU A 102 6.46 -5.68 -13.15
C LEU A 102 7.01 -6.39 -11.90
N THR A 103 8.26 -6.85 -11.99
CA THR A 103 8.89 -7.67 -10.93
C THR A 103 9.60 -6.84 -9.87
N SER A 104 10.10 -5.68 -10.26
CA SER A 104 10.80 -4.76 -9.37
C SER A 104 10.70 -3.31 -9.86
N VAL A 105 10.71 -2.38 -8.93
CA VAL A 105 10.79 -0.95 -9.20
C VAL A 105 11.69 -0.29 -8.16
N THR A 106 12.62 0.53 -8.63
CA THR A 106 13.42 1.39 -7.74
C THR A 106 12.79 2.78 -7.73
N ILE A 107 12.24 3.16 -6.59
CA ILE A 107 11.70 4.50 -6.37
C ILE A 107 12.85 5.40 -5.92
N PRO A 108 13.19 6.48 -6.64
CA PRO A 108 14.32 7.33 -6.28
C PRO A 108 14.05 8.16 -5.00
N ASP A 109 15.12 8.54 -4.30
CA ASP A 109 15.06 9.30 -3.04
C ASP A 109 14.43 10.70 -3.19
N SER A 110 14.30 11.20 -4.41
CA SER A 110 13.60 12.46 -4.71
C SER A 110 12.09 12.37 -4.56
N VAL A 111 11.50 11.14 -4.59
CA VAL A 111 10.05 10.95 -4.52
C VAL A 111 9.55 11.24 -3.11
N THR A 112 8.54 12.10 -3.01
CA THR A 112 7.87 12.48 -1.75
C THR A 112 6.46 11.95 -1.63
N ARG A 113 5.87 11.48 -2.75
CA ARG A 113 4.47 11.05 -2.79
C ARG A 113 4.27 9.88 -3.77
N ILE A 114 3.53 8.86 -3.32
CA ILE A 114 3.01 7.76 -4.12
C ILE A 114 1.49 7.90 -4.16
N GLY A 115 0.91 8.01 -5.36
CA GLY A 115 -0.52 8.25 -5.58
C GLY A 115 -1.41 7.07 -5.22
N SER A 116 -2.73 7.30 -5.23
CA SER A 116 -3.71 6.24 -5.01
C SER A 116 -3.64 5.22 -6.15
N SER A 117 -3.76 3.93 -5.84
CA SER A 117 -3.64 2.81 -6.78
C SER A 117 -2.34 2.78 -7.59
N ALA A 118 -1.29 3.53 -7.21
CA ALA A 118 -0.11 3.72 -8.06
C ALA A 118 0.53 2.41 -8.53
N PHE A 119 0.50 1.35 -7.73
CA PHE A 119 0.99 0.00 -8.03
C PHE A 119 -0.09 -1.06 -7.80
N SER A 120 -1.37 -0.66 -7.82
CA SER A 120 -2.49 -1.59 -7.65
C SER A 120 -2.42 -2.68 -8.73
N GLY A 121 -2.60 -3.94 -8.35
CA GLY A 121 -2.57 -5.06 -9.29
C GLY A 121 -1.19 -5.46 -9.82
N CYS A 122 -0.08 -4.86 -9.39
CA CYS A 122 1.27 -5.30 -9.76
C CYS A 122 1.57 -6.66 -9.10
N ILE A 123 0.97 -7.73 -9.63
CA ILE A 123 1.02 -9.07 -9.02
C ILE A 123 2.40 -9.71 -9.06
N GLY A 124 3.23 -9.32 -10.04
CA GLY A 124 4.61 -9.78 -10.20
C GLY A 124 5.61 -9.07 -9.28
N LEU A 125 5.22 -7.94 -8.63
CA LEU A 125 6.12 -7.13 -7.82
C LEU A 125 6.50 -7.88 -6.54
N THR A 126 7.77 -8.29 -6.44
CA THR A 126 8.26 -9.11 -5.31
C THR A 126 8.81 -8.30 -4.16
N SER A 127 9.34 -7.12 -4.47
CA SER A 127 9.88 -6.19 -3.47
C SER A 127 9.80 -4.76 -3.97
N VAL A 128 9.63 -3.82 -3.05
CA VAL A 128 9.73 -2.38 -3.29
C VAL A 128 10.35 -1.70 -2.07
N THR A 129 11.31 -0.81 -2.32
CA THR A 129 11.84 0.05 -1.28
C THR A 129 11.19 1.42 -1.41
N ILE A 130 10.53 1.85 -0.36
CA ILE A 130 9.93 3.19 -0.28
C ILE A 130 10.95 4.11 0.38
N PRO A 131 11.42 5.17 -0.31
CA PRO A 131 12.42 6.08 0.22
C PRO A 131 11.94 6.86 1.46
N ASP A 132 12.89 7.26 2.32
CA ASP A 132 12.62 7.98 3.57
C ASP A 132 11.97 9.37 3.37
N ARG A 133 12.05 9.92 2.17
CA ARG A 133 11.39 11.21 1.84
C ARG A 133 9.93 11.07 1.44
N VAL A 134 9.43 9.86 1.24
CA VAL A 134 8.01 9.64 0.94
C VAL A 134 7.19 9.87 2.19
N THR A 135 6.33 10.88 2.17
CA THR A 135 5.44 11.26 3.29
C THR A 135 4.00 10.82 3.08
N TYR A 136 3.67 10.28 1.90
CA TYR A 136 2.32 9.85 1.57
C TYR A 136 2.33 8.63 0.65
N ILE A 137 1.66 7.57 1.09
CA ILE A 137 1.31 6.37 0.31
C ILE A 137 -0.21 6.40 0.13
N GLY A 138 -0.67 6.44 -1.12
CA GLY A 138 -2.09 6.64 -1.45
C GLY A 138 -3.01 5.48 -1.05
N VAL A 139 -4.32 5.73 -1.13
CA VAL A 139 -5.35 4.69 -0.98
C VAL A 139 -5.11 3.61 -2.03
N SER A 140 -5.14 2.34 -1.62
CA SER A 140 -4.94 1.19 -2.51
C SER A 140 -3.59 1.18 -3.27
N ALA A 141 -2.57 1.93 -2.81
CA ALA A 141 -1.33 2.11 -3.57
C ALA A 141 -0.65 0.81 -3.99
N PHE A 142 -0.74 -0.25 -3.17
CA PHE A 142 -0.22 -1.61 -3.42
C PHE A 142 -1.32 -2.66 -3.31
N TYR A 143 -2.58 -2.29 -3.64
CA TYR A 143 -3.69 -3.22 -3.61
C TYR A 143 -3.43 -4.40 -4.56
N ARG A 144 -3.64 -5.66 -4.07
CA ARG A 144 -3.41 -6.89 -4.84
C ARG A 144 -1.98 -7.09 -5.39
N CYS A 145 -0.96 -6.49 -4.76
CA CYS A 145 0.44 -6.87 -5.04
C CYS A 145 0.73 -8.24 -4.42
N THR A 146 0.18 -9.31 -5.03
CA THR A 146 0.20 -10.66 -4.45
C THR A 146 1.59 -11.28 -4.38
N GLY A 147 2.52 -10.84 -5.24
CA GLY A 147 3.92 -11.26 -5.23
C GLY A 147 4.78 -10.59 -4.17
N LEU A 148 4.28 -9.48 -3.55
CA LEU A 148 5.07 -8.69 -2.61
C LEU A 148 5.32 -9.47 -1.32
N THR A 149 6.58 -9.85 -1.07
CA THR A 149 6.97 -10.67 0.09
C THR A 149 7.41 -9.85 1.29
N SER A 150 7.92 -8.64 1.04
CA SER A 150 8.36 -7.71 2.08
C SER A 150 8.18 -6.27 1.63
N ILE A 151 7.96 -5.39 2.60
CA ILE A 151 7.91 -3.94 2.39
C ILE A 151 8.49 -3.23 3.61
N THR A 152 9.31 -2.21 3.35
CA THR A 152 9.77 -1.29 4.39
C THR A 152 8.95 0.00 4.30
N ILE A 153 8.24 0.31 5.37
CA ILE A 153 7.49 1.57 5.50
C ILE A 153 8.42 2.57 6.20
N PRO A 154 8.75 3.72 5.56
CA PRO A 154 9.67 4.66 6.15
C PRO A 154 9.07 5.44 7.32
N ASP A 155 9.92 5.92 8.22
CA ASP A 155 9.54 6.71 9.40
C ASP A 155 8.88 8.06 9.07
N SER A 156 8.96 8.51 7.82
CA SER A 156 8.27 9.72 7.33
C SER A 156 6.75 9.54 7.20
N ILE A 157 6.25 8.30 7.17
CA ILE A 157 4.82 7.99 7.04
C ILE A 157 4.10 8.20 8.38
N THR A 158 2.95 8.88 8.34
CA THR A 158 2.13 9.17 9.53
C THR A 158 0.80 8.42 9.57
N SER A 159 0.40 7.78 8.45
CA SER A 159 -0.79 6.93 8.38
C SER A 159 -0.61 5.81 7.34
N ILE A 160 -1.14 4.62 7.64
CA ILE A 160 -1.31 3.56 6.64
C ILE A 160 -2.70 3.73 6.06
N ASN A 161 -2.79 4.26 4.86
CA ASN A 161 -4.05 4.65 4.24
C ASN A 161 -4.91 3.44 3.86
N ARG A 162 -6.21 3.72 3.64
CA ARG A 162 -7.22 2.72 3.30
C ARG A 162 -6.74 1.80 2.18
N SER A 163 -6.85 0.49 2.41
CA SER A 163 -6.53 -0.58 1.45
C SER A 163 -5.11 -0.53 0.87
N ALA A 164 -4.19 0.23 1.48
CA ALA A 164 -2.86 0.47 0.90
C ALA A 164 -2.12 -0.83 0.55
N PHE A 165 -2.28 -1.88 1.35
CA PHE A 165 -1.68 -3.21 1.17
C PHE A 165 -2.72 -4.33 1.15
N ASN A 166 -3.99 -4.02 0.87
CA ASN A 166 -5.06 -5.02 0.84
C ASN A 166 -4.74 -6.10 -0.20
N SER A 167 -4.95 -7.36 0.17
CA SER A 167 -4.69 -8.54 -0.68
C SER A 167 -3.22 -8.72 -1.13
N CYS A 168 -2.26 -8.18 -0.38
CA CYS A 168 -0.84 -8.51 -0.52
C CYS A 168 -0.60 -9.91 0.09
N THR A 169 -1.06 -10.96 -0.59
CA THR A 169 -1.08 -12.33 -0.03
C THR A 169 0.30 -12.94 0.19
N GLY A 170 1.32 -12.44 -0.52
CA GLY A 170 2.71 -12.86 -0.36
C GLY A 170 3.43 -12.21 0.82
N LEU A 171 2.87 -11.11 1.38
CA LEU A 171 3.52 -10.34 2.45
C LEU A 171 3.60 -11.18 3.73
N THR A 172 4.83 -11.43 4.22
CA THR A 172 5.06 -12.28 5.38
C THR A 172 5.22 -11.52 6.69
N SER A 173 5.73 -10.31 6.62
CA SER A 173 5.93 -9.46 7.81
C SER A 173 5.80 -7.98 7.45
N VAL A 174 5.38 -7.17 8.42
CA VAL A 174 5.36 -5.71 8.30
C VAL A 174 5.70 -5.07 9.65
N THR A 175 6.51 -4.01 9.59
CA THR A 175 6.73 -3.09 10.71
C THR A 175 6.06 -1.77 10.42
N ILE A 176 5.14 -1.37 11.28
CA ILE A 176 4.47 -0.06 11.26
C ILE A 176 5.32 0.90 12.10
N PRO A 177 5.89 1.97 11.51
CA PRO A 177 6.77 2.89 12.22
C PRO A 177 6.11 3.63 13.38
N ASP A 178 6.92 4.10 14.33
CA ASP A 178 6.44 4.82 15.52
C ASP A 178 5.76 6.17 15.20
N ARG A 179 5.98 6.75 14.05
CA ARG A 179 5.29 8.00 13.64
C ARG A 179 3.90 7.78 13.05
N VAL A 180 3.53 6.54 12.77
CA VAL A 180 2.18 6.22 12.28
C VAL A 180 1.19 6.34 13.42
N THR A 181 0.12 7.13 13.21
CA THR A 181 -0.94 7.35 14.19
C THR A 181 -2.21 6.57 13.90
N SER A 182 -2.42 6.14 12.63
CA SER A 182 -3.58 5.35 12.24
C SER A 182 -3.21 4.26 11.23
N ILE A 183 -3.86 3.10 11.38
CA ILE A 183 -3.94 2.04 10.39
C ILE A 183 -5.37 2.07 9.88
N ASP A 184 -5.58 2.56 8.66
CA ASP A 184 -6.91 2.85 8.16
C ASP A 184 -7.67 1.58 7.70
N SER A 185 -8.92 1.76 7.28
CA SER A 185 -9.79 0.64 6.92
C SER A 185 -9.18 -0.24 5.83
N SER A 186 -9.20 -1.55 6.05
CA SER A 186 -8.72 -2.59 5.13
C SER A 186 -7.23 -2.47 4.74
N ALA A 187 -6.41 -1.77 5.51
CA ALA A 187 -5.02 -1.49 5.14
C ALA A 187 -4.22 -2.76 4.82
N PHE A 188 -4.42 -3.85 5.56
CA PHE A 188 -3.82 -5.18 5.37
C PHE A 188 -4.87 -6.29 5.26
N ASP A 189 -6.10 -5.94 4.84
CA ASP A 189 -7.18 -6.93 4.67
C ASP A 189 -6.76 -8.01 3.65
N SER A 190 -7.01 -9.26 3.97
CA SER A 190 -6.66 -10.41 3.13
C SER A 190 -5.15 -10.60 2.85
N CYS A 191 -4.27 -10.09 3.72
CA CYS A 191 -2.85 -10.42 3.70
C CYS A 191 -2.64 -11.82 4.32
N THR A 192 -3.03 -12.86 3.58
CA THR A 192 -3.10 -14.23 4.10
C THR A 192 -1.75 -14.83 4.48
N GLY A 193 -0.65 -14.35 3.87
CA GLY A 193 0.73 -14.76 4.17
C GLY A 193 1.32 -14.08 5.40
N LEU A 194 0.65 -13.06 5.98
CA LEU A 194 1.20 -12.23 7.04
C LEU A 194 1.27 -13.03 8.36
N THR A 195 2.49 -13.31 8.81
CA THR A 195 2.75 -14.07 10.04
C THR A 195 3.21 -13.20 11.21
N SER A 196 3.76 -12.01 10.92
CA SER A 196 4.31 -11.10 11.92
C SER A 196 3.95 -9.65 11.61
N VAL A 197 3.45 -8.95 12.62
CA VAL A 197 3.14 -7.52 12.56
C VAL A 197 3.72 -6.84 13.79
N THR A 198 4.56 -5.82 13.58
CA THR A 198 5.00 -4.92 14.66
C THR A 198 4.25 -3.60 14.48
N ILE A 199 3.54 -3.15 15.51
CA ILE A 199 2.79 -1.89 15.50
C ILE A 199 3.54 -0.86 16.33
N GLY A 200 3.82 0.31 15.72
CA GLY A 200 4.50 1.43 16.38
C GLY A 200 3.71 2.03 17.53
N ASN A 201 4.42 2.61 18.48
CA ASN A 201 3.88 3.07 19.77
C ASN A 201 3.05 4.38 19.69
N SER A 202 2.91 4.99 18.51
CA SER A 202 2.02 6.16 18.30
C SER A 202 0.69 5.80 17.65
N VAL A 203 0.47 4.54 17.26
CA VAL A 203 -0.79 4.13 16.65
C VAL A 203 -1.91 4.22 17.68
N THR A 204 -2.93 5.03 17.37
CA THR A 204 -4.10 5.24 18.24
C THR A 204 -5.36 4.55 17.71
N ILE A 205 -5.41 4.29 16.40
CA ILE A 205 -6.59 3.73 15.73
C ILE A 205 -6.16 2.56 14.85
N ILE A 206 -6.84 1.41 15.02
CA ILE A 206 -6.84 0.29 14.08
C ILE A 206 -8.22 0.28 13.41
N GLY A 207 -8.28 0.56 12.11
CA GLY A 207 -9.52 0.78 11.35
C GLY A 207 -10.34 -0.49 11.10
N ASN A 208 -11.51 -0.31 10.49
CA ASN A 208 -12.38 -1.43 10.11
C ASN A 208 -11.65 -2.36 9.14
N TYR A 209 -11.73 -3.66 9.36
CA TYR A 209 -11.13 -4.68 8.48
C TYR A 209 -9.60 -4.56 8.32
N ALA A 210 -8.90 -3.81 9.18
CA ALA A 210 -7.49 -3.47 8.97
C ALA A 210 -6.59 -4.70 8.77
N PHE A 211 -6.84 -5.79 9.49
CA PHE A 211 -6.15 -7.09 9.41
C PHE A 211 -7.14 -8.24 9.20
N ARG A 212 -8.31 -8.00 8.58
CA ARG A 212 -9.28 -9.05 8.32
C ARG A 212 -8.68 -10.10 7.37
N ASP A 213 -9.03 -11.37 7.57
CA ASP A 213 -8.54 -12.48 6.72
C ASP A 213 -6.99 -12.65 6.70
N CYS A 214 -6.25 -12.08 7.69
CA CYS A 214 -4.83 -12.36 7.88
C CYS A 214 -4.67 -13.76 8.49
N THR A 215 -4.92 -14.79 7.70
CA THR A 215 -4.98 -16.19 8.20
C THR A 215 -3.62 -16.74 8.62
N GLY A 216 -2.50 -16.15 8.17
CA GLY A 216 -1.16 -16.51 8.61
C GLY A 216 -0.81 -16.03 10.03
N LEU A 217 -1.54 -15.01 10.56
CA LEU A 217 -1.21 -14.36 11.82
C LEU A 217 -1.59 -15.26 13.00
N THR A 218 -0.61 -15.58 13.85
CA THR A 218 -0.81 -16.43 15.03
C THR A 218 -0.85 -15.65 16.33
N SER A 219 -0.15 -14.52 16.39
CA SER A 219 -0.13 -13.62 17.55
C SER A 219 0.09 -12.18 17.11
N ILE A 220 -0.36 -11.23 17.92
CA ILE A 220 -0.11 -9.81 17.73
C ILE A 220 -0.09 -9.08 19.06
N THR A 221 0.87 -8.14 19.21
CA THR A 221 0.91 -7.20 20.34
C THR A 221 0.30 -5.88 19.88
N ILE A 222 -0.67 -5.39 20.64
CA ILE A 222 -1.30 -4.08 20.42
C ILE A 222 -0.70 -3.10 21.43
N PRO A 223 -0.01 -2.03 20.98
CA PRO A 223 0.62 -1.08 21.89
C PRO A 223 -0.41 -0.29 22.70
N GLY A 224 -0.04 0.09 23.92
CA GLY A 224 -0.90 0.81 24.85
C GLY A 224 -1.42 2.18 24.37
N SER A 225 -0.89 2.68 23.26
CA SER A 225 -1.37 3.88 22.58
C SER A 225 -2.69 3.67 21.83
N VAL A 226 -3.05 2.42 21.47
CA VAL A 226 -4.27 2.13 20.71
C VAL A 226 -5.49 2.33 21.58
N THR A 227 -6.36 3.24 21.19
CA THR A 227 -7.59 3.59 21.92
C THR A 227 -8.87 3.13 21.22
N SER A 228 -8.76 2.70 19.94
CA SER A 228 -9.93 2.28 19.16
C SER A 228 -9.58 1.16 18.18
N ILE A 229 -10.43 0.14 18.13
CA ILE A 229 -10.34 -1.00 17.23
C ILE A 229 -11.64 -1.11 16.45
N GLY A 230 -11.52 -1.12 15.12
CA GLY A 230 -12.63 -1.10 14.18
C GLY A 230 -13.39 -2.42 14.06
N ASN A 231 -14.47 -2.36 13.29
CA ASN A 231 -15.29 -3.52 12.96
C ASN A 231 -14.49 -4.55 12.15
N TYR A 232 -14.53 -5.83 12.53
CA TYR A 232 -13.78 -6.92 11.89
C TYR A 232 -12.27 -6.64 11.77
N ALA A 233 -11.68 -5.81 12.63
CA ALA A 233 -10.28 -5.43 12.51
C ALA A 233 -9.33 -6.64 12.42
N PHE A 234 -9.64 -7.71 13.15
CA PHE A 234 -8.96 -9.02 13.12
C PHE A 234 -9.93 -10.15 12.76
N GLY A 235 -11.06 -9.81 12.14
CA GLY A 235 -12.05 -10.81 11.76
C GLY A 235 -11.46 -11.84 10.81
N ARG A 236 -11.83 -13.12 10.99
CA ARG A 236 -11.40 -14.26 10.17
C ARG A 236 -9.87 -14.51 10.15
N CYS A 237 -9.13 -14.00 11.14
CA CYS A 237 -7.75 -14.42 11.42
C CYS A 237 -7.79 -15.81 12.09
N THR A 238 -8.04 -16.86 11.32
CA THR A 238 -8.40 -18.19 11.83
C THR A 238 -7.32 -18.87 12.67
N ASN A 239 -6.06 -18.47 12.50
CA ASN A 239 -4.93 -19.00 13.26
C ASN A 239 -4.50 -18.09 14.42
N LEU A 240 -5.18 -16.95 14.65
CA LEU A 240 -4.82 -16.01 15.71
C LEU A 240 -5.21 -16.58 17.07
N THR A 241 -4.19 -17.02 17.82
CA THR A 241 -4.35 -17.64 19.16
C THR A 241 -4.02 -16.69 20.29
N GLU A 242 -3.35 -15.57 20.03
CA GLU A 242 -2.97 -14.62 21.06
C GLU A 242 -3.07 -13.18 20.56
N ILE A 243 -3.71 -12.32 21.36
CA ILE A 243 -3.62 -10.86 21.23
C ILE A 243 -3.17 -10.29 22.57
N ASP A 244 -2.09 -9.52 22.54
CA ASP A 244 -1.48 -8.97 23.75
C ASP A 244 -1.74 -7.47 23.88
N PHE A 245 -2.53 -7.10 24.89
CA PHE A 245 -2.82 -5.73 25.33
C PHE A 245 -2.17 -5.42 26.69
N SER A 246 -1.19 -6.19 27.12
CA SER A 246 -0.62 -6.09 28.48
C SER A 246 -0.08 -4.71 28.85
N THR A 247 0.31 -3.91 27.85
CA THR A 247 0.85 -2.55 28.03
C THR A 247 -0.21 -1.46 28.16
N HIS A 248 -1.51 -1.81 28.08
CA HIS A 248 -2.58 -0.82 28.17
C HIS A 248 -2.83 -0.38 29.61
N ASN A 249 -3.14 0.88 29.77
CA ASN A 249 -3.56 1.49 31.05
C ASN A 249 -5.07 1.80 31.10
N ALA A 250 -5.78 1.54 30.01
CA ALA A 250 -7.23 1.69 29.88
C ALA A 250 -7.75 0.73 28.81
N VAL A 251 -9.04 0.41 28.83
CA VAL A 251 -9.69 -0.46 27.85
C VAL A 251 -9.92 0.31 26.55
N PRO A 252 -9.38 -0.10 25.40
CA PRO A 252 -9.69 0.53 24.12
C PRO A 252 -11.14 0.26 23.72
N THR A 253 -11.73 1.15 22.94
CA THR A 253 -13.08 0.96 22.40
C THR A 253 -13.06 -0.09 21.29
N LEU A 254 -14.05 -1.01 21.29
CA LEU A 254 -14.38 -1.85 20.14
C LEU A 254 -15.58 -1.25 19.39
N ALA A 255 -15.46 -1.07 18.07
CA ALA A 255 -16.56 -0.56 17.25
C ALA A 255 -17.81 -1.43 17.33
N ASN A 256 -17.63 -2.77 17.42
CA ASN A 256 -18.69 -3.73 17.69
C ASN A 256 -18.12 -5.10 18.12
N THR A 257 -18.99 -6.08 18.30
CA THR A 257 -18.66 -7.45 18.72
C THR A 257 -18.00 -8.30 17.64
N ASN A 258 -17.78 -7.78 16.43
CA ASN A 258 -17.18 -8.55 15.32
C ASN A 258 -15.67 -8.34 15.17
N ALA A 259 -15.04 -7.52 16.03
CA ALA A 259 -13.62 -7.18 15.88
C ALA A 259 -12.71 -8.41 15.76
N PHE A 260 -13.01 -9.50 16.47
CA PHE A 260 -12.29 -10.77 16.47
C PHE A 260 -13.19 -11.94 16.01
N ASN A 261 -14.21 -11.69 15.19
CA ASN A 261 -15.12 -12.73 14.73
C ASN A 261 -14.39 -13.77 13.86
N ASN A 262 -14.68 -15.06 14.07
CA ASN A 262 -14.04 -16.17 13.36
C ASN A 262 -12.50 -16.20 13.45
N THR A 263 -11.93 -15.75 14.56
CA THR A 263 -10.54 -16.05 14.94
C THR A 263 -10.42 -17.49 15.45
N SER A 264 -9.24 -17.92 15.88
CA SER A 264 -9.05 -19.23 16.51
C SER A 264 -10.03 -19.44 17.68
N ALA A 265 -10.58 -20.66 17.81
CA ALA A 265 -11.36 -21.03 18.99
C ALA A 265 -10.54 -20.90 20.28
N ASN A 266 -9.21 -21.08 20.17
CA ASN A 266 -8.26 -21.00 21.28
C ASN A 266 -7.69 -19.58 21.48
N LEU A 267 -8.34 -18.55 20.93
CA LEU A 267 -7.89 -17.17 21.12
C LEU A 267 -7.80 -16.82 22.60
N VAL A 268 -6.65 -16.26 22.99
CA VAL A 268 -6.41 -15.67 24.31
C VAL A 268 -6.15 -14.17 24.13
N ILE A 269 -6.83 -13.36 24.91
CA ILE A 269 -6.69 -11.90 24.93
C ILE A 269 -6.00 -11.54 26.26
N LYS A 270 -4.71 -11.21 26.19
CA LYS A 270 -3.90 -10.83 27.34
C LYS A 270 -4.11 -9.36 27.68
N VAL A 271 -4.45 -9.07 28.93
CA VAL A 271 -4.68 -7.70 29.41
C VAL A 271 -3.95 -7.50 30.75
N PRO A 272 -3.68 -6.25 31.20
CA PRO A 272 -3.12 -6.01 32.52
C PRO A 272 -3.99 -6.65 33.60
N SER A 273 -3.38 -7.40 34.54
CA SER A 273 -4.13 -8.10 35.59
C SER A 273 -4.97 -7.17 36.46
N ALA A 274 -4.57 -5.91 36.63
CA ALA A 274 -5.33 -4.91 37.38
C ALA A 274 -6.62 -4.45 36.68
N LEU A 275 -6.75 -4.64 35.35
CA LEU A 275 -7.86 -4.14 34.54
C LEU A 275 -8.79 -5.25 34.04
N VAL A 276 -8.59 -6.51 34.42
CA VAL A 276 -9.33 -7.67 33.89
C VAL A 276 -10.84 -7.48 34.00
N ASP A 277 -11.33 -7.03 35.17
CA ASP A 277 -12.78 -6.86 35.38
C ASP A 277 -13.35 -5.73 34.53
N GLU A 278 -12.61 -4.63 34.35
CA GLU A 278 -12.99 -3.54 33.47
C GLU A 278 -13.10 -4.00 32.01
N TRP A 279 -12.10 -4.78 31.54
CA TRP A 279 -12.12 -5.31 30.18
C TRP A 279 -13.29 -6.27 29.96
N LYS A 280 -13.60 -7.16 30.90
CA LYS A 280 -14.71 -8.11 30.81
C LYS A 280 -16.07 -7.43 30.85
N ALA A 281 -16.18 -6.27 31.51
CA ALA A 281 -17.42 -5.51 31.62
C ALA A 281 -17.61 -4.48 30.49
N ALA A 282 -16.53 -4.13 29.77
CA ALA A 282 -16.56 -3.06 28.78
C ALA A 282 -17.46 -3.42 27.58
N THR A 283 -18.08 -2.38 26.99
CA THR A 283 -18.97 -2.52 25.82
C THR A 283 -18.25 -3.23 24.67
N ASN A 284 -18.94 -4.21 24.08
CA ASN A 284 -18.47 -5.11 23.03
C ASN A 284 -17.36 -6.09 23.46
N TRP A 285 -16.53 -5.77 24.47
CA TRP A 285 -15.52 -6.67 25.04
C TRP A 285 -16.14 -7.80 25.84
N SER A 286 -17.29 -7.58 26.47
CA SER A 286 -18.00 -8.61 27.24
C SER A 286 -18.33 -9.87 26.44
N THR A 287 -18.44 -9.76 25.11
CA THR A 287 -18.58 -10.92 24.21
C THR A 287 -17.37 -11.85 24.23
N TYR A 288 -16.21 -11.34 24.63
CA TYR A 288 -14.94 -12.06 24.69
C TYR A 288 -14.47 -12.32 26.12
N ALA A 289 -15.35 -12.16 27.13
CA ALA A 289 -14.98 -12.23 28.54
C ALA A 289 -14.31 -13.56 28.93
N ASP A 290 -14.69 -14.67 28.29
CA ASP A 290 -14.11 -16.01 28.48
C ASP A 290 -12.68 -16.16 27.89
N LYS A 291 -12.30 -15.29 26.98
CA LYS A 291 -10.98 -15.27 26.31
C LYS A 291 -10.00 -14.31 26.98
N ILE A 292 -10.49 -13.41 27.85
CA ILE A 292 -9.68 -12.38 28.51
C ILE A 292 -8.97 -12.96 29.71
N VAL A 293 -7.65 -12.87 29.73
CA VAL A 293 -6.78 -13.30 30.82
C VAL A 293 -5.88 -12.17 31.30
N GLY A 294 -5.72 -12.05 32.62
CA GLY A 294 -4.83 -11.08 33.23
C GLY A 294 -3.39 -11.55 33.22
N VAL A 295 -2.47 -10.66 32.82
CA VAL A 295 -1.03 -10.88 32.90
C VAL A 295 -0.38 -9.81 33.77
N ARG A 296 0.68 -10.16 34.48
CA ARG A 296 1.54 -9.21 35.21
C ARG A 296 2.70 -8.84 34.30
N LEU A 297 2.97 -7.55 34.15
CA LEU A 297 4.20 -7.04 33.54
C LEU A 297 5.38 -7.22 34.50
#